data_73599b780d6e3c2e43f69c5d1f25f4ee
#
_entry.id   73599b780d6e3c2e43f69c5d1f25f4ee
#
_cell.length_a   1.000
_cell.length_b   1.000
_cell.length_c   1.000
_cell.angle_alpha   90.00
_cell.angle_beta   90.00
_cell.angle_gamma   90.00
#
_symmetry.space_group_name_H-M   'P 1'
#
loop_
_entity.id
_entity.type
_entity.pdbx_description
1 polymer ?
#
loop_
_entity_poly.entity_id
_entity_poly.type
_entity_poly.pdbx_seq_one_letter_code
_entity_poly.pdbx_strand_id
1 'polypeptide(L)'
;MNNNSFNRAVAYGVLLLSATVLGGCEGLAVHDVSSLLVPEFQRSELIGLVAGFGTTFAAVPDLLGMFKRRSSKGINPTMAGIIGVFQIVWIYYGLLIASRPVIVWNMIGVVINLLTVAAFQHFARSEDRATV
;
A
#
# COMPACT_ATOMS: atom_id res chain seq x y z
N MET A 1 0.34 27.32 4.28
CA MET A 1 0.93 26.26 5.13
C MET A 1 2.09 25.70 4.34
N ASN A 2 3.32 25.77 4.89
CA ASN A 2 4.54 25.49 4.10
C ASN A 2 4.65 23.96 3.85
N ASN A 3 4.71 23.53 2.58
CA ASN A 3 4.82 22.12 2.19
C ASN A 3 5.96 21.37 2.91
N ASN A 4 7.04 22.07 3.25
CA ASN A 4 8.18 21.49 3.96
C ASN A 4 7.85 21.10 5.42
N SER A 5 6.98 21.82 6.12
CA SER A 5 6.60 21.49 7.49
C SER A 5 5.65 20.30 7.53
N PHE A 6 4.75 20.19 6.57
CA PHE A 6 3.85 19.04 6.44
C PHE A 6 4.62 17.75 6.14
N ASN A 7 5.53 17.78 5.16
CA ASN A 7 6.35 16.62 4.81
C ASN A 7 7.26 16.16 5.97
N ARG A 8 7.79 17.10 6.75
CA ARG A 8 8.58 16.77 7.94
C ARG A 8 7.72 16.16 9.05
N ALA A 9 6.51 16.66 9.28
CA ALA A 9 5.59 16.10 10.27
C ALA A 9 5.16 14.67 9.91
N VAL A 10 4.88 14.40 8.62
CA VAL A 10 4.58 13.06 8.13
C VAL A 10 5.79 12.13 8.29
N ALA A 11 7.00 12.59 7.94
CA ALA A 11 8.22 11.80 8.10
C ALA A 11 8.51 11.46 9.57
N TYR A 12 8.34 12.42 10.49
CA TYR A 12 8.49 12.15 11.93
C TYR A 12 7.40 11.23 12.48
N GLY A 13 6.16 11.35 12.01
CA GLY A 13 5.06 10.44 12.37
C GLY A 13 5.36 9.00 11.95
N VAL A 14 5.85 8.80 10.72
CA VAL A 14 6.24 7.47 10.21
C VAL A 14 7.44 6.92 10.99
N LEU A 15 8.45 7.75 11.29
CA LEU A 15 9.61 7.34 12.08
C LEU A 15 9.24 6.95 13.52
N LEU A 16 8.35 7.71 14.17
CA LEU A 16 7.86 7.38 15.51
C LEU A 16 7.03 6.10 15.52
N LEU A 17 6.15 5.91 14.53
CA LEU A 17 5.37 4.66 14.39
C LEU A 17 6.31 3.46 14.16
N SER A 18 7.29 3.58 13.30
CA SER A 18 8.27 2.50 13.06
C SER A 18 9.12 2.21 14.29
N ALA A 19 9.52 3.23 15.05
CA ALA A 19 10.30 3.05 16.27
C ALA A 19 9.49 2.36 17.39
N THR A 20 8.20 2.67 17.54
CA THR A 20 7.32 2.01 18.53
C THR A 20 7.00 0.57 18.14
N VAL A 21 6.90 0.27 16.85
CA VAL A 21 6.67 -1.12 16.36
C VAL A 21 7.94 -1.97 16.50
N LEU A 22 9.13 -1.38 16.34
CA LEU A 22 10.42 -2.10 16.45
C LEU A 22 10.94 -2.20 17.90
N GLY A 23 10.38 -1.41 18.82
CA GLY A 23 10.91 -1.22 20.18
C GLY A 23 10.49 -2.23 21.24
N GLY A 24 9.86 -3.34 20.90
CA GLY A 24 9.68 -4.43 21.85
C GLY A 24 8.26 -4.86 22.17
N CYS A 25 7.97 -6.03 21.71
CA CYS A 25 7.16 -7.04 22.40
C CYS A 25 7.59 -8.39 21.81
N GLU A 26 7.91 -9.36 22.65
CA GLU A 26 8.23 -10.74 22.24
C GLU A 26 7.14 -11.38 21.36
N GLY A 27 5.92 -10.81 21.35
CA GLY A 27 4.81 -11.24 20.49
C GLY A 27 4.85 -10.68 19.04
N LEU A 28 5.82 -9.83 18.68
CA LEU A 28 5.98 -9.27 17.31
C LEU A 28 7.00 -10.05 16.45
N ALA A 29 7.55 -11.14 16.96
CA ALA A 29 8.39 -12.03 16.17
C ALA A 29 7.53 -12.97 15.32
N VAL A 30 7.83 -13.11 14.04
CA VAL A 30 7.20 -14.09 13.17
C VAL A 30 7.68 -15.48 13.58
N HIS A 31 6.79 -16.27 14.22
CA HIS A 31 7.18 -17.54 14.84
C HIS A 31 7.07 -18.73 13.89
N ASP A 32 6.14 -18.72 12.95
CA ASP A 32 5.89 -19.87 12.07
C ASP A 32 5.39 -19.44 10.69
N VAL A 33 6.33 -19.32 9.75
CA VAL A 33 6.01 -19.13 8.32
C VAL A 33 5.78 -20.45 7.59
N SER A 34 6.06 -21.60 8.21
CA SER A 34 5.90 -22.89 7.58
C SER A 34 4.42 -23.20 7.30
N SER A 35 3.51 -22.73 8.15
CA SER A 35 2.06 -22.83 7.98
C SER A 35 1.56 -22.11 6.71
N LEU A 36 2.27 -21.06 6.24
CA LEU A 36 1.94 -20.37 4.99
C LEU A 36 2.24 -21.23 3.75
N LEU A 37 3.11 -22.22 3.87
CA LEU A 37 3.52 -23.10 2.76
C LEU A 37 2.70 -24.40 2.71
N VAL A 38 1.93 -24.71 3.76
CA VAL A 38 1.07 -25.92 3.79
C VAL A 38 -0.18 -25.66 2.97
N PRO A 39 -0.57 -26.56 2.05
CA PRO A 39 -1.69 -26.35 1.12
C PRO A 39 -3.09 -26.55 1.75
N GLU A 40 -3.22 -26.49 3.06
CA GLU A 40 -4.53 -26.55 3.74
C GLU A 40 -5.25 -25.21 3.63
N PHE A 41 -6.21 -25.12 2.72
CA PHE A 41 -7.09 -23.97 2.56
C PHE A 41 -8.22 -23.99 3.58
N GLN A 42 -8.24 -23.01 4.49
CA GLN A 42 -9.38 -22.79 5.36
C GLN A 42 -10.50 -22.04 4.63
N ARG A 43 -11.76 -22.36 4.95
CA ARG A 43 -12.93 -21.66 4.35
C ARG A 43 -12.92 -20.15 4.60
N SER A 44 -12.37 -19.70 5.72
CA SER A 44 -12.17 -18.30 6.06
C SER A 44 -11.18 -17.59 5.12
N GLU A 45 -10.15 -18.29 4.62
CA GLU A 45 -9.20 -17.72 3.67
C GLU A 45 -9.84 -17.43 2.31
N LEU A 46 -10.80 -18.26 1.87
CA LEU A 46 -11.54 -18.01 0.64
C LEU A 46 -12.34 -16.71 0.71
N ILE A 47 -12.99 -16.45 1.84
CA ILE A 47 -13.70 -15.19 2.07
C ILE A 47 -12.73 -14.02 2.05
N GLY A 48 -11.58 -14.15 2.72
CA GLY A 48 -10.52 -13.13 2.71
C GLY A 48 -9.94 -12.87 1.32
N LEU A 49 -9.80 -13.93 0.49
CA LEU A 49 -9.35 -13.78 -0.90
C LEU A 49 -10.38 -13.02 -1.75
N VAL A 50 -11.67 -13.35 -1.64
CA VAL A 50 -12.73 -12.65 -2.38
C VAL A 50 -12.86 -11.18 -1.95
N ALA A 51 -12.86 -10.92 -0.64
CA ALA A 51 -12.96 -9.57 -0.10
C ALA A 51 -11.74 -8.72 -0.49
N GLY A 52 -10.54 -9.26 -0.36
CA GLY A 52 -9.31 -8.57 -0.73
C GLY A 52 -9.19 -8.30 -2.23
N PHE A 53 -9.71 -9.19 -3.09
CA PHE A 53 -9.80 -8.94 -4.53
C PHE A 53 -10.57 -7.64 -4.80
N GLY A 54 -11.78 -7.50 -4.27
CA GLY A 54 -12.62 -6.32 -4.51
C GLY A 54 -11.94 -5.03 -4.03
N THR A 55 -11.39 -5.03 -2.82
CA THR A 55 -10.77 -3.83 -2.24
C THR A 55 -9.46 -3.46 -2.92
N THR A 56 -8.63 -4.43 -3.29
CA THR A 56 -7.33 -4.19 -3.93
C THR A 56 -7.49 -3.66 -5.36
N PHE A 57 -8.42 -4.24 -6.12
CA PHE A 57 -8.65 -3.82 -7.50
C PHE A 57 -9.55 -2.59 -7.64
N ALA A 58 -10.14 -2.07 -6.57
CA ALA A 58 -10.92 -0.83 -6.59
C ALA A 58 -10.09 0.40 -7.04
N ALA A 59 -8.77 0.40 -6.84
CA ALA A 59 -7.87 1.48 -7.28
C ALA A 59 -7.43 1.36 -8.75
N VAL A 60 -7.63 0.20 -9.39
CA VAL A 60 -7.18 -0.04 -10.77
C VAL A 60 -7.87 0.86 -11.80
N PRO A 61 -9.20 1.12 -11.73
CA PRO A 61 -9.86 2.04 -12.65
C PRO A 61 -9.23 3.43 -12.68
N ASP A 62 -8.82 3.98 -11.54
CA ASP A 62 -8.18 5.29 -11.46
C ASP A 62 -6.81 5.28 -12.14
N LEU A 63 -6.01 4.24 -11.88
CA LEU A 63 -4.72 4.04 -12.53
C LEU A 63 -4.86 3.92 -14.05
N LEU A 64 -5.76 3.07 -14.54
CA LEU A 64 -6.04 2.90 -15.96
C LEU A 64 -6.59 4.19 -16.58
N GLY A 65 -7.47 4.91 -15.87
CA GLY A 65 -8.01 6.19 -16.29
C GLY A 65 -6.90 7.24 -16.49
N MET A 66 -5.91 7.28 -15.59
CA MET A 66 -4.75 8.17 -15.71
C MET A 66 -3.91 7.85 -16.95
N PHE A 67 -3.61 6.57 -17.20
CA PHE A 67 -2.90 6.15 -18.41
C PHE A 67 -3.68 6.45 -19.69
N LYS A 68 -4.99 6.19 -19.70
CA LYS A 68 -5.85 6.45 -20.87
C LYS A 68 -5.95 7.94 -21.20
N ARG A 69 -6.08 8.78 -20.18
CA ARG A 69 -6.15 10.24 -20.37
C ARG A 69 -4.79 10.89 -20.55
N ARG A 70 -3.71 10.20 -20.24
CA ARG A 70 -2.33 10.73 -20.16
C ARG A 70 -2.26 12.01 -19.31
N SER A 71 -3.00 12.04 -18.22
CA SER A 71 -3.16 13.21 -17.36
C SER A 71 -3.27 12.79 -15.90
N SER A 72 -2.62 13.58 -15.04
CA SER A 72 -2.64 13.41 -13.58
C SER A 72 -3.89 14.00 -12.91
N LYS A 73 -4.72 14.74 -13.67
CA LYS A 73 -5.88 15.45 -13.14
C LYS A 73 -6.90 14.53 -12.48
N GLY A 74 -7.34 14.91 -11.28
CA GLY A 74 -8.33 14.17 -10.50
C GLY A 74 -7.79 13.00 -9.67
N ILE A 75 -6.48 12.76 -9.69
CA ILE A 75 -5.84 11.73 -8.86
C ILE A 75 -5.17 12.36 -7.65
N ASN A 76 -5.32 11.74 -6.50
CA ASN A 76 -4.65 12.14 -5.27
C ASN A 76 -3.45 11.20 -4.97
N PRO A 77 -2.21 11.60 -5.31
CA PRO A 77 -1.04 10.76 -5.11
C PRO A 77 -0.68 10.59 -3.63
N THR A 78 -1.05 11.55 -2.79
CA THR A 78 -0.81 11.48 -1.33
C THR A 78 -1.64 10.36 -0.72
N MET A 79 -2.88 10.20 -1.14
CA MET A 79 -3.76 9.11 -0.69
C MET A 79 -3.17 7.75 -1.08
N ALA A 80 -2.77 7.58 -2.34
CA ALA A 80 -2.14 6.35 -2.81
C ALA A 80 -0.83 6.05 -2.04
N GLY A 81 -0.01 7.07 -1.78
CA GLY A 81 1.23 6.91 -0.99
C GLY A 81 0.96 6.46 0.44
N ILE A 82 0.00 7.07 1.13
CA ILE A 82 -0.38 6.70 2.49
C ILE A 82 -0.90 5.26 2.53
N ILE A 83 -1.82 4.90 1.63
CA ILE A 83 -2.35 3.54 1.55
C ILE A 83 -1.22 2.53 1.31
N GLY A 84 -0.31 2.81 0.38
CA GLY A 84 0.84 1.94 0.10
C GLY A 84 1.73 1.70 1.31
N VAL A 85 1.99 2.74 2.11
CA VAL A 85 2.77 2.61 3.36
C VAL A 85 2.04 1.72 4.37
N PHE A 86 0.74 1.95 4.60
CA PHE A 86 -0.02 1.13 5.55
C PHE A 86 -0.20 -0.32 5.07
N GLN A 87 -0.22 -0.57 3.77
CA GLN A 87 -0.22 -1.94 3.24
C GLN A 87 1.06 -2.71 3.58
N ILE A 88 2.22 -2.04 3.69
CA ILE A 88 3.44 -2.69 4.18
C ILE A 88 3.26 -3.14 5.64
N VAL A 89 2.65 -2.31 6.48
CA VAL A 89 2.32 -2.67 7.87
C VAL A 89 1.34 -3.86 7.90
N TRP A 90 0.34 -3.89 7.00
CA TRP A 90 -0.59 -4.99 6.86
C TRP A 90 0.09 -6.29 6.40
N ILE A 91 1.10 -6.23 5.53
CA ILE A 91 1.89 -7.41 5.15
C ILE A 91 2.60 -7.98 6.38
N TYR A 92 3.24 -7.12 7.19
CA TYR A 92 3.89 -7.55 8.41
C TYR A 92 2.89 -8.18 9.40
N TYR A 93 1.73 -7.55 9.61
CA TYR A 93 0.67 -8.12 10.41
C TYR A 93 0.19 -9.49 9.86
N GLY A 94 0.02 -9.59 8.54
CA GLY A 94 -0.32 -10.85 7.87
C GLY A 94 0.68 -11.98 8.13
N LEU A 95 1.97 -11.64 8.20
CA LEU A 95 3.02 -12.60 8.57
C LEU A 95 2.91 -13.05 10.04
N LEU A 96 2.58 -12.12 10.96
CA LEU A 96 2.41 -12.43 12.37
C LEU A 96 1.24 -13.40 12.62
N ILE A 97 0.13 -13.24 11.88
CA ILE A 97 -1.07 -14.07 12.03
C ILE A 97 -1.13 -15.23 11.01
N ALA A 98 -0.06 -15.42 10.22
CA ALA A 98 0.03 -16.44 9.16
C ALA A 98 -1.16 -16.41 8.18
N SER A 99 -1.65 -15.21 7.80
CA SER A 99 -2.80 -15.05 6.91
C SER A 99 -2.37 -14.78 5.47
N ARG A 100 -2.49 -15.79 4.61
CA ARG A 100 -2.19 -15.70 3.17
C ARG A 100 -2.99 -14.61 2.46
N PRO A 101 -4.32 -14.47 2.63
CA PRO A 101 -5.08 -13.43 1.96
C PRO A 101 -4.60 -12.02 2.30
N VAL A 102 -4.28 -11.77 3.57
CA VAL A 102 -3.78 -10.45 4.01
C VAL A 102 -2.45 -10.13 3.36
N ILE A 103 -1.51 -11.08 3.33
CA ILE A 103 -0.19 -10.88 2.72
C ILE A 103 -0.33 -10.62 1.22
N VAL A 104 -1.00 -11.52 0.50
CA VAL A 104 -1.07 -11.48 -0.97
C VAL A 104 -1.73 -10.19 -1.46
N TRP A 105 -2.89 -9.82 -0.90
CA TRP A 105 -3.61 -8.64 -1.37
C TRP A 105 -2.90 -7.33 -1.04
N ASN A 106 -2.25 -7.26 0.11
CA ASN A 106 -1.48 -6.06 0.44
C ASN A 106 -0.19 -5.97 -0.39
N MET A 107 0.46 -7.06 -0.75
CA MET A 107 1.59 -7.03 -1.70
C MET A 107 1.16 -6.49 -3.07
N ILE A 108 0.05 -7.00 -3.61
CA ILE A 108 -0.50 -6.50 -4.89
C ILE A 108 -0.88 -5.02 -4.76
N GLY A 109 -1.53 -4.66 -3.66
CA GLY A 109 -1.93 -3.28 -3.39
C GLY A 109 -0.76 -2.31 -3.30
N VAL A 110 0.35 -2.68 -2.65
CA VAL A 110 1.58 -1.87 -2.62
C VAL A 110 2.06 -1.59 -4.04
N VAL A 111 2.10 -2.62 -4.91
CA VAL A 111 2.52 -2.45 -6.31
C VAL A 111 1.59 -1.48 -7.05
N ILE A 112 0.27 -1.64 -6.92
CA ILE A 112 -0.71 -0.75 -7.56
C ILE A 112 -0.54 0.69 -7.08
N ASN A 113 -0.38 0.91 -5.77
CA ASN A 113 -0.22 2.26 -5.21
C ASN A 113 1.11 2.90 -5.62
N LEU A 114 2.21 2.15 -5.66
CA LEU A 114 3.48 2.64 -6.18
C LEU A 114 3.39 3.03 -7.65
N LEU A 115 2.74 2.21 -8.48
CA LEU A 115 2.49 2.52 -9.88
C LEU A 115 1.63 3.79 -10.04
N THR A 116 0.62 3.97 -9.18
CA THR A 116 -0.23 5.16 -9.18
C THR A 116 0.57 6.41 -8.87
N VAL A 117 1.42 6.39 -7.84
CA VAL A 117 2.28 7.52 -7.49
C VAL A 117 3.31 7.82 -8.60
N ALA A 118 3.93 6.78 -9.15
CA ALA A 118 4.91 6.92 -10.23
C ALA A 118 4.28 7.49 -11.51
N ALA A 119 3.12 6.96 -11.91
CA ALA A 119 2.39 7.45 -13.07
C ALA A 119 1.92 8.89 -12.87
N PHE A 120 1.43 9.25 -11.67
CA PHE A 120 1.07 10.62 -11.34
C PHE A 120 2.26 11.56 -11.54
N GLN A 121 3.42 11.23 -10.97
CA GLN A 121 4.62 12.06 -11.10
C GLN A 121 5.08 12.21 -12.56
N HIS A 122 4.95 11.15 -13.36
CA HIS A 122 5.30 11.16 -14.77
C HIS A 122 4.40 12.13 -15.56
N PHE A 123 3.08 12.01 -15.40
CA PHE A 123 2.13 12.83 -16.15
C PHE A 123 2.10 14.28 -15.66
N ALA A 124 2.20 14.53 -14.34
CA ALA A 124 2.27 15.89 -13.80
C ALA A 124 3.48 16.67 -14.36
N ARG A 125 4.66 16.05 -14.41
CA ARG A 125 5.85 16.66 -15.00
C ARG A 125 5.70 16.96 -16.50
N SER A 126 4.94 16.12 -17.21
CA SER A 126 4.68 16.33 -18.64
C SER A 126 3.71 17.48 -18.86
N GLU A 127 2.72 17.64 -17.98
CA GLU A 127 1.76 18.75 -18.02
C GLU A 127 2.46 20.09 -17.71
N ASP A 128 3.34 20.13 -16.70
CA ASP A 128 4.11 21.35 -16.37
C ASP A 128 5.01 21.82 -17.52
N ARG A 129 5.62 20.89 -18.25
CA ARG A 129 6.47 21.22 -19.42
C ARG A 129 5.69 21.73 -20.63
N ALA A 130 4.42 21.36 -20.76
CA ALA A 130 3.59 21.77 -21.88
C ALA A 130 3.00 23.19 -21.68
N THR A 131 3.08 23.73 -20.46
CA THR A 131 2.57 25.06 -20.08
C THR A 131 3.63 26.15 -20.05
N VAL A 132 4.90 25.82 -20.28
CA VAL A 132 6.06 26.73 -20.38
C VAL A 132 6.44 26.90 -21.85
#